data_bf6581e25065a5870916e80e10b7cf1f
#
_entry.id   bf6581e25065a5870916e80e10b7cf1f
#
_cell.length_a   1.000
_cell.length_b   1.000
_cell.length_c   1.000
_cell.angle_alpha   90.00
_cell.angle_beta   90.00
_cell.angle_gamma   90.00
#
_symmetry.space_group_name_H-M   'P 1'
#
loop_
_entity.id
_entity.type
_entity.pdbx_description
1 polymer ?
#
loop_
_entity_poly.entity_id
_entity_poly.type
_entity_poly.pdbx_seq_one_letter_code
_entity_poly.pdbx_strand_id
1 'polypeptide(L)'
;MLKLKESQNVFLEGGDEAVILLHSFTGTVRDVKALAEFLNEAGYTCYIPAYKGHGLSLEGLLAYTTNDWWKQVQESYHYLKDSGYESIHVLGVSLGALMSLKLVETFDVKKCIAMSTPHNRTNKDIKRRLYHYGERINQIQDLDEDESKRQLALIDDYDEGARIFTSFIEDIMNHLDAVKIPISIKYGELDQTFYQDSAERIYHDIASEHKELTAYKNATHLMTRSEDKEQIEKDILEFLKK
;
A
#
# COMPACT_ATOMS: atom_id res chain seq x y z
N MET A 1 -27.74 9.63 -6.56
CA MET A 1 -26.47 9.03 -6.98
C MET A 1 -25.32 9.86 -6.43
N LEU A 2 -24.53 9.29 -5.52
CA LEU A 2 -23.33 9.94 -5.00
C LEU A 2 -22.27 10.00 -6.11
N LYS A 3 -21.76 11.21 -6.40
CA LYS A 3 -20.73 11.37 -7.44
C LYS A 3 -19.38 10.98 -6.84
N LEU A 4 -18.82 9.87 -7.31
CA LEU A 4 -17.46 9.47 -6.96
C LEU A 4 -16.48 10.53 -7.46
N LYS A 5 -15.48 10.83 -6.65
CA LYS A 5 -14.43 11.79 -7.01
C LYS A 5 -13.08 11.09 -6.89
N GLU A 6 -12.26 11.24 -7.90
CA GLU A 6 -10.88 10.75 -7.86
C GLU A 6 -10.14 11.36 -6.67
N SER A 7 -9.42 10.50 -5.94
CA SER A 7 -8.57 10.94 -4.85
C SER A 7 -7.42 11.78 -5.40
N GLN A 8 -6.97 12.75 -4.61
CA GLN A 8 -5.82 13.58 -4.94
C GLN A 8 -4.65 13.22 -4.04
N ASN A 9 -3.43 13.44 -4.54
CA ASN A 9 -2.22 13.32 -3.73
C ASN A 9 -2.34 14.22 -2.49
N VAL A 10 -1.76 13.74 -1.39
CA VAL A 10 -1.66 14.54 -0.15
C VAL A 10 -0.20 14.87 0.06
N PHE A 11 0.10 16.14 0.27
CA PHE A 11 1.41 16.63 0.67
C PHE A 11 1.25 17.40 1.98
N LEU A 12 1.96 16.97 3.01
CA LEU A 12 2.04 17.62 4.31
C LEU A 12 3.49 18.04 4.52
N GLU A 13 3.75 19.33 4.38
CA GLU A 13 5.08 19.88 4.57
C GLU A 13 5.47 19.82 6.05
N GLY A 14 6.73 19.47 6.32
CA GLY A 14 7.31 19.34 7.67
C GLY A 14 8.80 19.63 7.62
N GLY A 15 9.62 18.79 8.27
CA GLY A 15 11.09 18.93 8.27
C GLY A 15 11.76 18.36 7.01
N ASP A 16 13.09 18.24 7.07
CA ASP A 16 13.95 17.87 5.95
C ASP A 16 13.91 16.37 5.58
N GLU A 17 13.34 15.53 6.45
CA GLU A 17 13.14 14.10 6.18
C GLU A 17 11.73 13.87 5.64
N ALA A 18 11.61 13.16 4.52
CA ALA A 18 10.34 12.87 3.89
C ALA A 18 9.94 11.40 4.04
N VAL A 19 8.63 11.16 4.15
CA VAL A 19 8.03 9.82 4.18
C VAL A 19 7.02 9.71 3.06
N ILE A 20 7.18 8.71 2.18
CA ILE A 20 6.17 8.31 1.20
C ILE A 20 5.27 7.28 1.86
N LEU A 21 3.97 7.54 1.92
CA LEU A 21 2.99 6.61 2.50
C LEU A 21 2.10 6.04 1.39
N LEU A 22 2.07 4.72 1.28
CA LEU A 22 1.47 3.99 0.17
C LEU A 22 0.24 3.20 0.63
N HIS A 23 -0.92 3.49 0.03
CA HIS A 23 -2.19 2.90 0.42
C HIS A 23 -2.43 1.51 -0.19
N SER A 24 -3.45 0.81 0.30
CA SER A 24 -3.78 -0.55 -0.11
C SER A 24 -4.47 -0.64 -1.47
N PHE A 25 -4.46 -1.84 -2.07
CA PHE A 25 -5.29 -2.19 -3.23
C PHE A 25 -6.77 -2.05 -2.88
N THR A 26 -7.55 -1.43 -3.74
CA THR A 26 -8.97 -1.08 -3.50
C THR A 26 -9.22 -0.09 -2.34
N GLY A 27 -8.15 0.47 -1.75
CA GLY A 27 -8.20 1.55 -0.79
C GLY A 27 -8.05 2.93 -1.44
N THR A 28 -7.72 3.92 -0.64
CA THR A 28 -7.43 5.29 -1.09
C THR A 28 -6.42 5.94 -0.14
N VAL A 29 -5.99 7.16 -0.41
CA VAL A 29 -5.14 7.97 0.50
C VAL A 29 -5.64 7.97 1.95
N ARG A 30 -6.93 7.74 2.17
CA ARG A 30 -7.54 7.67 3.52
C ARG A 30 -6.99 6.52 4.36
N ASP A 31 -6.45 5.47 3.75
CA ASP A 31 -5.91 4.32 4.48
C ASP A 31 -4.72 4.71 5.35
N VAL A 32 -3.92 5.67 4.90
CA VAL A 32 -2.66 6.07 5.54
C VAL A 32 -2.63 7.55 5.95
N LYS A 33 -3.71 8.31 5.69
CA LYS A 33 -3.73 9.75 5.94
C LYS A 33 -3.57 10.11 7.42
N ALA A 34 -4.24 9.41 8.33
CA ALA A 34 -4.11 9.67 9.76
C ALA A 34 -2.67 9.40 10.25
N LEU A 35 -2.03 8.33 9.78
CA LEU A 35 -0.62 8.05 10.05
C LEU A 35 0.30 9.14 9.48
N ALA A 36 0.01 9.66 8.28
CA ALA A 36 0.78 10.76 7.70
C ALA A 36 0.65 12.04 8.54
N GLU A 37 -0.54 12.37 9.02
CA GLU A 37 -0.78 13.50 9.92
C GLU A 37 -0.01 13.34 11.23
N PHE A 38 -0.03 12.15 11.84
CA PHE A 38 0.74 11.84 13.05
C PHE A 38 2.27 12.00 12.85
N LEU A 39 2.80 11.49 11.72
CA LEU A 39 4.23 11.64 11.40
C LEU A 39 4.60 13.10 11.06
N ASN A 40 3.70 13.83 10.42
CA ASN A 40 3.91 15.24 10.12
C ASN A 40 3.93 16.10 11.39
N GLU A 41 3.07 15.83 12.36
CA GLU A 41 3.12 16.45 13.69
C GLU A 41 4.45 16.14 14.43
N ALA A 42 5.06 14.99 14.13
CA ALA A 42 6.38 14.61 14.66
C ALA A 42 7.56 15.22 13.87
N GLY A 43 7.29 16.03 12.84
CA GLY A 43 8.28 16.81 12.09
C GLY A 43 8.68 16.22 10.74
N TYR A 44 8.06 15.15 10.26
CA TYR A 44 8.34 14.60 8.91
C TYR A 44 7.50 15.31 7.85
N THR A 45 8.09 15.53 6.67
CA THR A 45 7.31 15.81 5.46
C THR A 45 6.67 14.51 4.98
N CYS A 46 5.36 14.52 4.69
CA CYS A 46 4.64 13.32 4.29
C CYS A 46 4.00 13.48 2.91
N TYR A 47 4.18 12.48 2.05
CA TYR A 47 3.59 12.43 0.73
C TYR A 47 2.80 11.14 0.52
N ILE A 48 1.53 11.26 0.12
CA ILE A 48 0.66 10.14 -0.19
C ILE A 48 0.22 10.24 -1.65
N PRO A 49 0.73 9.43 -2.56
CA PRO A 49 0.20 9.38 -3.92
C PRO A 49 -1.20 8.76 -3.92
N ALA A 50 -2.09 9.37 -4.69
CA ALA A 50 -3.40 8.80 -4.99
C ALA A 50 -3.30 7.98 -6.28
N TYR A 51 -3.38 6.65 -6.19
CA TYR A 51 -3.32 5.82 -7.38
C TYR A 51 -4.53 6.03 -8.27
N LYS A 52 -4.29 6.16 -9.58
CA LYS A 52 -5.34 6.34 -10.59
C LYS A 52 -6.42 5.27 -10.48
N GLY A 53 -7.66 5.66 -10.64
CA GLY A 53 -8.82 4.77 -10.59
C GLY A 53 -9.30 4.42 -9.17
N HIS A 54 -8.46 4.55 -8.14
CA HIS A 54 -8.84 4.22 -6.76
C HIS A 54 -9.88 5.19 -6.20
N GLY A 55 -10.96 4.64 -5.63
CA GLY A 55 -12.09 5.42 -5.13
C GLY A 55 -13.13 5.77 -6.21
N LEU A 56 -12.94 5.35 -7.46
CA LEU A 56 -13.90 5.48 -8.55
C LEU A 56 -14.80 4.23 -8.69
N SER A 57 -15.61 4.18 -9.74
CA SER A 57 -16.35 2.97 -10.12
C SER A 57 -15.40 1.80 -10.41
N LEU A 58 -15.95 0.60 -10.47
CA LEU A 58 -15.14 -0.58 -10.85
C LEU A 58 -14.51 -0.40 -12.24
N GLU A 59 -15.28 0.09 -13.22
CA GLU A 59 -14.76 0.42 -14.55
C GLU A 59 -13.60 1.42 -14.50
N GLY A 60 -13.71 2.47 -13.65
CA GLY A 60 -12.65 3.45 -13.46
C GLY A 60 -11.39 2.86 -12.83
N LEU A 61 -11.52 1.89 -11.91
CA LEU A 61 -10.37 1.18 -11.33
C LEU A 61 -9.72 0.23 -12.34
N LEU A 62 -10.52 -0.55 -13.08
CA LEU A 62 -10.05 -1.55 -14.05
C LEU A 62 -9.37 -0.94 -15.29
N ALA A 63 -9.53 0.38 -15.52
CA ALA A 63 -8.80 1.10 -16.57
C ALA A 63 -7.28 1.18 -16.32
N TYR A 64 -6.81 0.82 -15.11
CA TYR A 64 -5.41 0.88 -14.71
C TYR A 64 -4.91 -0.46 -14.17
N THR A 65 -3.59 -0.61 -14.18
CA THR A 65 -2.89 -1.81 -13.71
C THR A 65 -1.87 -1.45 -12.63
N THR A 66 -1.26 -2.47 -12.03
CA THR A 66 -0.16 -2.31 -11.08
C THR A 66 1.02 -1.54 -11.67
N ASN A 67 1.26 -1.65 -12.99
CA ASN A 67 2.32 -0.90 -13.66
C ASN A 67 2.04 0.61 -13.68
N ASP A 68 0.77 1.02 -13.85
CA ASP A 68 0.39 2.44 -13.82
C ASP A 68 0.57 3.02 -12.42
N TRP A 69 0.20 2.27 -11.38
CA TRP A 69 0.37 2.68 -9.98
C TRP A 69 1.84 2.70 -9.57
N TRP A 70 2.62 1.72 -10.02
CA TRP A 70 4.07 1.73 -9.80
C TRP A 70 4.74 2.97 -10.41
N LYS A 71 4.35 3.35 -11.61
CA LYS A 71 4.84 4.60 -12.23
C LYS A 71 4.53 5.83 -11.37
N GLN A 72 3.33 5.91 -10.79
CA GLN A 72 2.98 7.03 -9.90
C GLN A 72 3.81 7.02 -8.60
N VAL A 73 4.17 5.85 -8.07
CA VAL A 73 5.06 5.75 -6.91
C VAL A 73 6.47 6.23 -7.28
N GLN A 74 6.99 5.87 -8.45
CA GLN A 74 8.28 6.39 -8.95
C GLN A 74 8.24 7.92 -9.14
N GLU A 75 7.19 8.43 -9.73
CA GLU A 75 6.98 9.89 -9.89
C GLU A 75 6.95 10.61 -8.52
N SER A 76 6.39 9.97 -7.49
CA SER A 76 6.35 10.52 -6.12
C SER A 76 7.75 10.61 -5.50
N TYR A 77 8.57 9.59 -5.69
CA TYR A 77 9.96 9.60 -5.24
C TYR A 77 10.76 10.72 -5.93
N HIS A 78 10.66 10.81 -7.25
CA HIS A 78 11.34 11.86 -8.01
C HIS A 78 10.87 13.26 -7.63
N TYR A 79 9.56 13.43 -7.43
CA TYR A 79 9.01 14.71 -6.96
C TYR A 79 9.65 15.16 -5.64
N LEU A 80 9.83 14.27 -4.67
CA LEU A 80 10.46 14.61 -3.40
C LEU A 80 11.97 14.89 -3.59
N LYS A 81 12.68 14.10 -4.39
CA LYS A 81 14.10 14.34 -4.70
C LYS A 81 14.31 15.69 -5.38
N ASP A 82 13.50 16.00 -6.37
CA ASP A 82 13.56 17.28 -7.12
C ASP A 82 13.14 18.48 -6.22
N SER A 83 12.35 18.21 -5.18
CA SER A 83 11.99 19.20 -4.15
C SER A 83 13.08 19.39 -3.09
N GLY A 84 14.21 18.68 -3.17
CA GLY A 84 15.36 18.84 -2.29
C GLY A 84 15.43 17.89 -1.09
N TYR A 85 14.49 16.91 -0.98
CA TYR A 85 14.54 15.93 0.12
C TYR A 85 15.61 14.85 -0.14
N GLU A 86 16.69 14.90 0.62
CA GLU A 86 17.79 13.92 0.53
C GLU A 86 17.47 12.63 1.31
N SER A 87 16.80 12.73 2.46
CA SER A 87 16.38 11.60 3.28
C SER A 87 14.93 11.26 3.02
N ILE A 88 14.68 10.17 2.30
CA ILE A 88 13.34 9.69 1.97
C ILE A 88 13.14 8.30 2.57
N HIS A 89 12.10 8.16 3.38
CA HIS A 89 11.60 6.90 3.92
C HIS A 89 10.36 6.45 3.16
N VAL A 90 10.03 5.18 3.22
CA VAL A 90 8.80 4.65 2.62
C VAL A 90 8.08 3.74 3.58
N LEU A 91 6.77 3.82 3.60
CA LEU A 91 5.92 2.88 4.30
C LEU A 91 4.64 2.58 3.50
N GLY A 92 4.11 1.38 3.69
CA GLY A 92 2.88 1.02 2.99
C GLY A 92 2.14 -0.15 3.62
N VAL A 93 0.88 -0.29 3.19
CA VAL A 93 -0.03 -1.36 3.62
C VAL A 93 -0.42 -2.20 2.41
N SER A 94 -0.29 -3.52 2.49
CA SER A 94 -0.73 -4.46 1.46
C SER A 94 -0.07 -4.19 0.10
N LEU A 95 -0.80 -3.75 -0.93
CA LEU A 95 -0.19 -3.29 -2.18
C LEU A 95 0.84 -2.18 -1.94
N GLY A 96 0.54 -1.24 -1.05
CA GLY A 96 1.48 -0.19 -0.68
C GLY A 96 2.77 -0.74 -0.07
N ALA A 97 2.71 -1.82 0.70
CA ALA A 97 3.90 -2.49 1.24
C ALA A 97 4.73 -3.18 0.14
N LEU A 98 4.08 -3.80 -0.85
CA LEU A 98 4.76 -4.32 -2.05
C LEU A 98 5.47 -3.20 -2.83
N MET A 99 4.77 -2.09 -3.06
CA MET A 99 5.36 -0.92 -3.72
C MET A 99 6.52 -0.32 -2.90
N SER A 100 6.44 -0.38 -1.55
CA SER A 100 7.52 0.07 -0.67
C SER A 100 8.77 -0.80 -0.84
N LEU A 101 8.63 -2.12 -0.87
CA LEU A 101 9.73 -3.05 -1.14
C LEU A 101 10.34 -2.81 -2.53
N LYS A 102 9.50 -2.63 -3.55
CA LYS A 102 9.97 -2.34 -4.91
C LYS A 102 10.68 -0.99 -5.00
N LEU A 103 10.25 0.00 -4.22
CA LEU A 103 10.92 1.30 -4.19
C LEU A 103 12.32 1.19 -3.58
N VAL A 104 12.49 0.39 -2.51
CA VAL A 104 13.79 0.10 -1.89
C VAL A 104 14.74 -0.63 -2.83
N GLU A 105 14.22 -1.57 -3.63
CA GLU A 105 14.99 -2.28 -4.65
C GLU A 105 15.52 -1.32 -5.75
N THR A 106 14.74 -0.28 -6.06
CA THR A 106 14.94 0.55 -7.25
C THR A 106 15.67 1.87 -6.95
N PHE A 107 15.49 2.45 -5.76
CA PHE A 107 15.93 3.80 -5.41
C PHE A 107 16.63 3.88 -4.05
N ASP A 108 17.36 4.98 -3.80
CA ASP A 108 18.00 5.26 -2.50
C ASP A 108 16.97 5.70 -1.45
N VAL A 109 16.34 4.73 -0.81
CA VAL A 109 15.43 4.91 0.32
C VAL A 109 16.20 4.64 1.61
N LYS A 110 15.93 5.41 2.68
CA LYS A 110 16.69 5.31 3.94
C LYS A 110 16.12 4.25 4.89
N LYS A 111 14.79 4.16 5.02
CA LYS A 111 14.11 3.15 5.84
C LYS A 111 12.80 2.72 5.18
N CYS A 112 12.40 1.48 5.46
CA CYS A 112 11.15 0.92 4.94
C CYS A 112 10.30 0.34 6.06
N ILE A 113 8.99 0.58 6.02
CA ILE A 113 8.01 -0.10 6.87
C ILE A 113 6.97 -0.79 5.98
N ALA A 114 6.90 -2.12 6.07
CA ALA A 114 6.02 -2.96 5.27
C ALA A 114 4.94 -3.61 6.15
N MET A 115 3.68 -3.23 5.96
CA MET A 115 2.53 -3.68 6.77
C MET A 115 1.61 -4.60 5.96
N SER A 116 1.21 -5.74 6.52
CA SER A 116 0.27 -6.71 5.90
C SER A 116 0.64 -7.04 4.44
N THR A 117 1.92 -7.30 4.18
CA THR A 117 2.47 -7.54 2.84
C THR A 117 2.11 -8.95 2.36
N PRO A 118 1.48 -9.15 1.20
CA PRO A 118 1.27 -10.48 0.65
C PRO A 118 2.53 -10.99 -0.06
N HIS A 119 2.96 -12.23 0.20
CA HIS A 119 4.09 -12.85 -0.50
C HIS A 119 3.69 -13.57 -1.80
N ASN A 120 2.42 -13.85 -1.99
CA ASN A 120 1.85 -14.37 -3.24
C ASN A 120 0.36 -14.02 -3.36
N ARG A 121 -0.18 -14.09 -4.55
CA ARG A 121 -1.62 -14.09 -4.86
C ARG A 121 -1.84 -14.78 -6.20
N THR A 122 -3.02 -15.35 -6.37
CA THR A 122 -3.48 -15.87 -7.66
C THR A 122 -4.32 -14.82 -8.38
N ASN A 123 -4.48 -14.96 -9.70
CA ASN A 123 -5.41 -14.11 -10.47
C ASN A 123 -6.83 -14.16 -9.89
N LYS A 124 -7.25 -15.32 -9.38
CA LYS A 124 -8.55 -15.50 -8.72
C LYS A 124 -8.66 -14.66 -7.44
N ASP A 125 -7.59 -14.55 -6.67
CA ASP A 125 -7.59 -13.72 -5.45
C ASP A 125 -7.71 -12.24 -5.79
N ILE A 126 -7.02 -11.77 -6.83
CA ILE A 126 -7.13 -10.40 -7.33
C ILE A 126 -8.56 -10.11 -7.80
N LYS A 127 -9.12 -10.98 -8.67
CA LYS A 127 -10.50 -10.84 -9.16
C LYS A 127 -11.53 -10.86 -8.02
N ARG A 128 -11.36 -11.74 -7.03
CA ARG A 128 -12.22 -11.77 -5.84
C ARG A 128 -12.18 -10.46 -5.05
N ARG A 129 -11.00 -9.86 -4.90
CA ARG A 129 -10.86 -8.57 -4.23
C ARG A 129 -11.54 -7.44 -5.00
N LEU A 130 -11.42 -7.45 -6.32
CA LEU A 130 -12.11 -6.50 -7.21
C LEU A 130 -13.63 -6.68 -7.14
N TYR A 131 -14.12 -7.91 -7.03
CA TYR A 131 -15.54 -8.20 -6.87
C TYR A 131 -16.10 -7.53 -5.59
N HIS A 132 -15.46 -7.73 -4.45
CA HIS A 132 -15.87 -7.08 -3.20
C HIS A 132 -15.77 -5.54 -3.25
N TYR A 133 -14.77 -5.03 -3.95
CA TYR A 133 -14.69 -3.60 -4.20
C TYR A 133 -15.87 -3.11 -5.04
N GLY A 134 -16.17 -3.79 -6.15
CA GLY A 134 -17.26 -3.47 -7.05
C GLY A 134 -18.61 -3.48 -6.33
N GLU A 135 -18.92 -4.55 -5.56
CA GLU A 135 -20.14 -4.63 -4.76
C GLU A 135 -20.29 -3.41 -3.84
N ARG A 136 -19.22 -3.08 -3.10
CA ARG A 136 -19.25 -1.94 -2.18
C ARG A 136 -19.44 -0.61 -2.91
N ILE A 137 -18.77 -0.39 -4.02
CA ILE A 137 -18.88 0.87 -4.79
C ILE A 137 -20.26 0.99 -5.43
N ASN A 138 -20.80 -0.11 -5.97
CA ASN A 138 -22.15 -0.14 -6.55
C ASN A 138 -23.22 0.22 -5.50
N GLN A 139 -23.09 -0.28 -4.26
CA GLN A 139 -23.96 0.09 -3.15
C GLN A 139 -23.82 1.59 -2.78
N ILE A 140 -22.59 2.12 -2.72
CA ILE A 140 -22.35 3.56 -2.43
C ILE A 140 -22.96 4.45 -3.52
N GLN A 141 -22.93 4.00 -4.77
CA GLN A 141 -23.49 4.73 -5.89
C GLN A 141 -25.02 4.54 -6.06
N ASP A 142 -25.62 3.64 -5.27
CA ASP A 142 -27.04 3.28 -5.37
C ASP A 142 -27.42 2.84 -6.80
N LEU A 143 -26.58 1.95 -7.37
CA LEU A 143 -26.83 1.39 -8.72
C LEU A 143 -27.97 0.37 -8.64
N ASP A 144 -28.80 0.36 -9.68
CA ASP A 144 -29.77 -0.71 -9.87
C ASP A 144 -29.12 -2.07 -10.14
N GLU A 145 -29.92 -3.13 -10.10
CA GLU A 145 -29.43 -4.51 -10.21
C GLU A 145 -28.76 -4.79 -11.56
N ASP A 146 -29.29 -4.25 -12.64
CA ASP A 146 -28.78 -4.51 -13.99
C ASP A 146 -27.44 -3.79 -14.20
N GLU A 147 -27.33 -2.53 -13.79
CA GLU A 147 -26.08 -1.77 -13.87
C GLU A 147 -25.03 -2.36 -12.91
N SER A 148 -25.43 -2.80 -11.70
CA SER A 148 -24.53 -3.47 -10.77
C SER A 148 -23.94 -4.76 -11.35
N LYS A 149 -24.76 -5.59 -12.00
CA LYS A 149 -24.31 -6.79 -12.71
C LYS A 149 -23.37 -6.45 -13.86
N ARG A 150 -23.70 -5.42 -14.64
CA ARG A 150 -22.84 -4.95 -15.74
C ARG A 150 -21.46 -4.54 -15.26
N GLN A 151 -21.38 -3.78 -14.18
CA GLN A 151 -20.11 -3.38 -13.57
C GLN A 151 -19.30 -4.59 -13.09
N LEU A 152 -19.91 -5.53 -12.40
CA LEU A 152 -19.21 -6.73 -11.89
C LEU A 152 -18.72 -7.66 -13.00
N ALA A 153 -19.45 -7.75 -14.11
CA ALA A 153 -19.03 -8.56 -15.26
C ALA A 153 -17.72 -8.07 -15.91
N LEU A 154 -17.35 -6.79 -15.75
CA LEU A 154 -16.06 -6.28 -16.26
C LEU A 154 -14.84 -6.99 -15.65
N ILE A 155 -15.00 -7.63 -14.49
CA ILE A 155 -13.92 -8.37 -13.82
C ILE A 155 -13.52 -9.61 -14.62
N ASP A 156 -14.47 -10.21 -15.38
CA ASP A 156 -14.20 -11.42 -16.17
C ASP A 156 -13.12 -11.16 -17.22
N ASP A 157 -13.07 -9.95 -17.77
CA ASP A 157 -12.11 -9.53 -18.80
C ASP A 157 -10.79 -8.96 -18.20
N TYR A 158 -10.66 -8.87 -16.87
CA TYR A 158 -9.47 -8.30 -16.20
C TYR A 158 -8.35 -9.33 -15.98
N ASP A 159 -8.18 -10.31 -16.84
CA ASP A 159 -7.15 -11.36 -16.70
C ASP A 159 -5.74 -10.80 -16.81
N GLU A 160 -5.50 -9.93 -17.77
CA GLU A 160 -4.18 -9.32 -17.97
C GLU A 160 -3.78 -8.42 -16.78
N GLY A 161 -4.68 -7.58 -16.28
CA GLY A 161 -4.41 -6.76 -15.09
C GLY A 161 -4.13 -7.60 -13.84
N ALA A 162 -4.89 -8.70 -13.66
CA ALA A 162 -4.64 -9.64 -12.57
C ALA A 162 -3.27 -10.34 -12.71
N ARG A 163 -2.89 -10.74 -13.94
CA ARG A 163 -1.58 -11.33 -14.23
C ARG A 163 -0.44 -10.35 -13.98
N ILE A 164 -0.59 -9.10 -14.39
CA ILE A 164 0.41 -8.05 -14.10
C ILE A 164 0.60 -7.90 -12.59
N PHE A 165 -0.49 -7.91 -11.82
CA PHE A 165 -0.41 -7.80 -10.37
C PHE A 165 0.32 -8.99 -9.73
N THR A 166 -0.03 -10.22 -10.12
CA THR A 166 0.62 -11.42 -9.57
C THR A 166 2.09 -11.51 -9.96
N SER A 167 2.44 -11.14 -11.21
CA SER A 167 3.84 -11.07 -11.65
C SER A 167 4.63 -9.97 -10.91
N PHE A 168 4.00 -8.85 -10.54
CA PHE A 168 4.63 -7.81 -9.74
C PHE A 168 4.98 -8.30 -8.32
N ILE A 169 4.09 -9.10 -7.69
CA ILE A 169 4.41 -9.75 -6.40
C ILE A 169 5.58 -10.71 -6.55
N GLU A 170 5.54 -11.58 -7.57
CA GLU A 170 6.56 -12.58 -7.82
C GLU A 170 7.94 -11.94 -8.05
N ASP A 171 7.98 -10.87 -8.82
CA ASP A 171 9.21 -10.11 -9.08
C ASP A 171 9.81 -9.56 -7.78
N ILE A 172 9.01 -8.91 -6.91
CA ILE A 172 9.47 -8.41 -5.61
C ILE A 172 9.98 -9.54 -4.72
N MET A 173 9.24 -10.65 -4.64
CA MET A 173 9.63 -11.79 -3.79
C MET A 173 10.93 -12.46 -4.25
N ASN A 174 11.25 -12.40 -5.55
CA ASN A 174 12.49 -12.91 -6.11
C ASN A 174 13.70 -11.97 -5.88
N HIS A 175 13.47 -10.74 -5.43
CA HIS A 175 14.52 -9.73 -5.22
C HIS A 175 14.57 -9.21 -3.77
N LEU A 176 14.02 -9.94 -2.80
CA LEU A 176 14.05 -9.54 -1.38
C LEU A 176 15.47 -9.41 -0.82
N ASP A 177 16.44 -10.11 -1.38
CA ASP A 177 17.87 -10.02 -1.07
C ASP A 177 18.50 -8.66 -1.45
N ALA A 178 17.85 -7.89 -2.32
CA ALA A 178 18.23 -6.50 -2.61
C ALA A 178 17.90 -5.53 -1.46
N VAL A 179 16.99 -5.90 -0.56
CA VAL A 179 16.59 -5.06 0.59
C VAL A 179 17.65 -5.17 1.68
N LYS A 180 18.53 -4.14 1.77
CA LYS A 180 19.67 -4.07 2.70
C LYS A 180 19.57 -2.93 3.72
N ILE A 181 18.62 -2.01 3.52
CA ILE A 181 18.37 -0.87 4.42
C ILE A 181 17.59 -1.32 5.67
N PRO A 182 17.55 -0.51 6.74
CA PRO A 182 16.69 -0.78 7.88
C PRO A 182 15.23 -0.95 7.47
N ILE A 183 14.62 -2.06 7.92
CA ILE A 183 13.23 -2.39 7.59
C ILE A 183 12.44 -2.92 8.78
N SER A 184 11.20 -2.44 8.92
CA SER A 184 10.23 -2.93 9.90
C SER A 184 9.07 -3.62 9.18
N ILE A 185 8.88 -4.91 9.46
CA ILE A 185 7.80 -5.73 8.91
C ILE A 185 6.74 -5.90 9.99
N LYS A 186 5.49 -5.63 9.65
CA LYS A 186 4.39 -5.63 10.61
C LYS A 186 3.19 -6.39 10.07
N TYR A 187 2.51 -7.15 10.95
CA TYR A 187 1.26 -7.82 10.63
C TYR A 187 0.28 -7.79 11.80
N GLY A 188 -1.00 -7.96 11.50
CA GLY A 188 -2.06 -8.04 12.49
C GLY A 188 -2.49 -9.49 12.73
N GLU A 189 -2.67 -9.89 14.00
CA GLU A 189 -3.10 -11.25 14.35
C GLU A 189 -4.59 -11.50 14.04
N LEU A 190 -5.39 -10.44 13.85
CA LEU A 190 -6.78 -10.53 13.42
C LEU A 190 -6.94 -10.55 11.89
N ASP A 191 -5.85 -10.49 11.13
CA ASP A 191 -5.86 -10.71 9.68
C ASP A 191 -5.89 -12.21 9.37
N GLN A 192 -5.96 -12.58 8.09
CA GLN A 192 -5.79 -13.97 7.67
C GLN A 192 -4.38 -14.48 8.06
N THR A 193 -4.28 -15.72 8.57
CA THR A 193 -3.00 -16.35 8.93
C THR A 193 -1.95 -16.29 7.83
N PHE A 194 -2.39 -16.27 6.57
CA PHE A 194 -1.55 -16.02 5.40
C PHE A 194 -0.63 -14.81 5.55
N TYR A 195 -1.07 -13.72 6.22
CA TYR A 195 -0.25 -12.52 6.35
C TYR A 195 0.84 -12.64 7.43
N GLN A 196 0.62 -13.47 8.44
CA GLN A 196 1.68 -13.88 9.37
C GLN A 196 2.75 -14.69 8.62
N ASP A 197 2.35 -15.76 7.92
CA ASP A 197 3.27 -16.60 7.12
C ASP A 197 4.06 -15.75 6.11
N SER A 198 3.37 -14.77 5.51
CA SER A 198 3.95 -13.83 4.57
C SER A 198 5.01 -12.94 5.22
N ALA A 199 4.71 -12.38 6.38
CA ALA A 199 5.62 -11.49 7.11
C ALA A 199 6.87 -12.24 7.59
N GLU A 200 6.72 -13.46 8.10
CA GLU A 200 7.82 -14.33 8.52
C GLU A 200 8.73 -14.70 7.33
N ARG A 201 8.15 -15.06 6.19
CA ARG A 201 8.89 -15.36 4.97
C ARG A 201 9.69 -14.15 4.49
N ILE A 202 9.04 -12.97 4.34
CA ILE A 202 9.69 -11.74 3.91
C ILE A 202 10.82 -11.37 4.88
N TYR A 203 10.59 -11.47 6.19
CA TYR A 203 11.61 -11.23 7.21
C TYR A 203 12.82 -12.16 7.03
N HIS A 204 12.59 -13.43 6.74
CA HIS A 204 13.66 -14.41 6.53
C HIS A 204 14.49 -14.08 5.28
N ASP A 205 13.82 -13.76 4.17
CA ASP A 205 14.43 -13.66 2.83
C ASP A 205 15.12 -12.29 2.58
N ILE A 206 14.81 -11.25 3.37
CA ILE A 206 15.46 -9.93 3.30
C ILE A 206 16.90 -9.99 3.84
N ALA A 207 17.83 -9.37 3.10
CA ALA A 207 19.27 -9.34 3.43
C ALA A 207 19.65 -8.22 4.44
N SER A 208 18.74 -7.36 4.88
CA SER A 208 19.03 -6.30 5.85
C SER A 208 19.54 -6.89 7.18
N GLU A 209 20.62 -6.29 7.71
CA GLU A 209 21.13 -6.57 9.07
C GLU A 209 20.29 -5.88 10.16
N HIS A 210 19.54 -4.84 9.80
CA HIS A 210 18.67 -4.05 10.67
C HIS A 210 17.21 -4.28 10.31
N LYS A 211 16.66 -5.44 10.66
CA LYS A 211 15.28 -5.81 10.38
C LYS A 211 14.54 -6.18 11.66
N GLU A 212 13.28 -5.78 11.76
CA GLU A 212 12.38 -6.16 12.84
C GLU A 212 11.07 -6.73 12.30
N LEU A 213 10.46 -7.64 13.05
CA LEU A 213 9.17 -8.25 12.77
C LEU A 213 8.27 -8.06 13.99
N THR A 214 7.13 -7.41 13.79
CA THR A 214 6.19 -7.11 14.89
C THR A 214 4.79 -7.58 14.57
N ALA A 215 4.20 -8.36 15.49
CA ALA A 215 2.81 -8.76 15.48
C ALA A 215 1.96 -7.81 16.34
N TYR A 216 0.75 -7.48 15.88
CA TYR A 216 -0.20 -6.67 16.64
C TYR A 216 -1.48 -7.44 16.87
N LYS A 217 -1.78 -7.67 18.15
CA LYS A 217 -2.83 -8.60 18.61
C LYS A 217 -4.24 -8.21 18.15
N ASN A 218 -4.55 -6.92 18.12
CA ASN A 218 -5.87 -6.42 17.76
C ASN A 218 -5.88 -5.70 16.40
N ALA A 219 -4.85 -5.92 15.58
CA ALA A 219 -4.78 -5.35 14.26
C ALA A 219 -5.36 -6.29 13.20
N THR A 220 -6.18 -5.72 12.32
CA THR A 220 -6.70 -6.34 11.11
C THR A 220 -5.81 -6.02 9.90
N HIS A 221 -6.21 -6.46 8.69
CA HIS A 221 -5.47 -6.20 7.45
C HIS A 221 -5.12 -4.72 7.24
N LEU A 222 -6.05 -3.81 7.51
CA LEU A 222 -5.81 -2.36 7.42
C LEU A 222 -5.30 -1.85 8.78
N MET A 223 -4.04 -2.16 9.08
CA MET A 223 -3.40 -1.93 10.38
C MET A 223 -3.52 -0.48 10.86
N THR A 224 -3.40 0.49 9.96
CA THR A 224 -3.52 1.93 10.22
C THR A 224 -4.90 2.39 10.73
N ARG A 225 -5.89 1.48 10.72
CA ARG A 225 -7.27 1.72 11.18
C ARG A 225 -7.75 0.70 12.22
N SER A 226 -6.85 -0.15 12.69
CA SER A 226 -7.15 -1.17 13.70
C SER A 226 -7.20 -0.59 15.11
N GLU A 227 -7.57 -1.40 16.09
CA GLU A 227 -7.56 -1.02 17.50
C GLU A 227 -6.14 -0.69 18.00
N ASP A 228 -5.12 -1.35 17.45
CA ASP A 228 -3.72 -1.13 17.82
C ASP A 228 -3.07 0.06 17.08
N LYS A 229 -3.83 0.88 16.33
CA LYS A 229 -3.30 1.96 15.50
C LYS A 229 -2.33 2.90 16.25
N GLU A 230 -2.66 3.28 17.49
CA GLU A 230 -1.83 4.21 18.28
C GLU A 230 -0.47 3.59 18.64
N GLN A 231 -0.44 2.28 18.94
CA GLN A 231 0.81 1.58 19.20
C GLN A 231 1.62 1.43 17.91
N ILE A 232 0.95 1.12 16.79
CA ILE A 232 1.57 1.02 15.46
C ILE A 232 2.20 2.36 15.05
N GLU A 233 1.50 3.48 15.25
CA GLU A 233 1.99 4.83 14.97
C GLU A 233 3.24 5.16 15.78
N LYS A 234 3.26 4.84 17.09
CA LYS A 234 4.42 5.03 17.98
C LYS A 234 5.61 4.18 17.56
N ASP A 235 5.41 2.90 17.28
CA ASP A 235 6.47 1.98 16.87
C ASP A 235 7.07 2.39 15.53
N ILE A 236 6.25 2.89 14.59
CA ILE A 236 6.70 3.44 13.30
C ILE A 236 7.58 4.67 13.55
N LEU A 237 7.12 5.61 14.38
CA LEU A 237 7.88 6.82 14.71
C LEU A 237 9.21 6.51 15.41
N GLU A 238 9.23 5.55 16.35
CA GLU A 238 10.44 5.10 17.00
C GLU A 238 11.43 4.47 16.01
N PHE A 239 10.92 3.66 15.08
CA PHE A 239 11.75 3.05 14.05
C PHE A 239 12.35 4.11 13.11
N LEU A 240 11.59 5.12 12.72
CA LEU A 240 12.08 6.21 11.87
C LEU A 240 13.16 7.05 12.57
N LYS A 241 13.12 7.19 13.89
CA LYS A 241 14.10 7.97 14.68
C LYS A 241 15.42 7.24 14.99
N LYS A 242 15.45 5.91 14.93
CA LYS A 242 16.67 5.09 15.14
C LYS A 242 17.67 5.29 14.01
#